data_65f38ea48d91fa15e4182b12a05bed92
#
_entry.id   65f38ea48d91fa15e4182b12a05bed92
#
_cell.length_a   1.000
_cell.length_b   1.000
_cell.length_c   1.000
_cell.angle_alpha   90.00
_cell.angle_beta   90.00
_cell.angle_gamma   90.00
#
_symmetry.space_group_name_H-M   'P 1'
#
loop_
_entity.id
_entity.type
_entity.pdbx_description
1 polymer ?
#
loop_
_entity_poly.entity_id
_entity_poly.type
_entity_poly.pdbx_seq_one_letter_code
_entity_poly.pdbx_strand_id
1 'polypeptide(L)'
;KLGSSILQVPARTPALTAMSAITLDALTGGRFILGLGPSGPQVVEGWYGVPYGKPLTRLREYVAIVRKVLAREAPLTFEGEHYQIPYKGPGATGLAKPLKCIQHGRRDMKIYTAAISPAGLACAGEVGDGVLPLFLDPERDDLIEPHVKKGMLRAGKPADFSAFDIAPFVPVHVGDDLAACRQPVKEWL
;
A
#
# COMPACT_ATOMS: atom_id res chain seq x y z
N LYS A 1 -4.12 -16.67 2.48
CA LYS A 1 -3.85 -15.26 2.86
C LYS A 1 -5.07 -14.43 2.51
N LEU A 2 -5.27 -13.31 3.18
CA LEU A 2 -6.30 -12.30 2.91
C LEU A 2 -5.60 -10.96 2.82
N GLY A 3 -6.14 -10.03 2.01
CA GLY A 3 -5.53 -8.72 1.88
C GLY A 3 -6.53 -7.67 1.43
N SER A 4 -6.19 -6.40 1.65
CA SER A 4 -6.89 -5.30 1.00
C SER A 4 -6.30 -5.05 -0.38
N SER A 5 -7.16 -4.82 -1.39
CA SER A 5 -6.73 -4.45 -2.73
C SER A 5 -7.63 -3.33 -3.27
N ILE A 6 -7.48 -2.17 -2.73
CA ILE A 6 -6.54 -1.60 -1.78
C ILE A 6 -7.27 -0.78 -0.69
N LEU A 7 -6.62 -0.46 0.42
CA LEU A 7 -7.00 0.69 1.23
C LEU A 7 -6.38 1.95 0.64
N GLN A 8 -7.21 2.94 0.35
CA GLN A 8 -6.79 4.18 -0.30
C GLN A 8 -6.16 5.13 0.71
N VAL A 9 -4.92 5.51 0.46
CA VAL A 9 -4.12 6.38 1.33
C VAL A 9 -4.80 7.72 1.66
N PRO A 10 -5.46 8.42 0.72
CA PRO A 10 -6.12 9.70 1.03
C PRO A 10 -7.38 9.57 1.88
N ALA A 11 -7.98 8.38 1.96
CA ALA A 11 -9.26 8.18 2.66
C ALA A 11 -9.10 8.01 4.19
N ARG A 12 -7.89 7.76 4.68
CA ARG A 12 -7.65 7.40 6.09
C ARG A 12 -6.33 7.96 6.59
N THR A 13 -6.24 8.19 7.90
CA THR A 13 -4.94 8.48 8.52
C THR A 13 -4.07 7.22 8.58
N PRO A 14 -2.74 7.34 8.50
CA PRO A 14 -1.85 6.18 8.58
C PRO A 14 -1.95 5.44 9.92
N ALA A 15 -2.20 6.15 11.02
CA ALA A 15 -2.42 5.53 12.33
C ALA A 15 -3.69 4.67 12.36
N LEU A 16 -4.82 5.18 11.83
CA LEU A 16 -6.07 4.41 11.72
C LEU A 16 -5.88 3.16 10.85
N THR A 17 -5.18 3.30 9.73
CA THR A 17 -4.90 2.15 8.84
C THR A 17 -4.04 1.10 9.53
N ALA A 18 -3.01 1.51 10.25
CA ALA A 18 -2.17 0.56 11.00
C ALA A 18 -2.98 -0.19 12.06
N MET A 19 -3.82 0.50 12.84
CA MET A 19 -4.70 -0.12 13.83
C MET A 19 -5.70 -1.08 13.20
N SER A 20 -6.32 -0.69 12.07
CA SER A 20 -7.23 -1.57 11.32
C SER A 20 -6.52 -2.81 10.81
N ALA A 21 -5.30 -2.66 10.28
CA ALA A 21 -4.49 -3.77 9.79
C ALA A 21 -4.11 -4.74 10.92
N ILE A 22 -3.73 -4.23 12.09
CA ILE A 22 -3.46 -5.05 13.28
C ILE A 22 -4.69 -5.87 13.68
N THR A 23 -5.88 -5.24 13.68
CA THR A 23 -7.13 -5.93 14.01
C THR A 23 -7.47 -7.01 12.98
N LEU A 24 -7.36 -6.70 11.68
CA LEU A 24 -7.62 -7.66 10.61
C LEU A 24 -6.62 -8.83 10.63
N ASP A 25 -5.36 -8.55 10.94
CA ASP A 25 -4.33 -9.59 11.06
C ASP A 25 -4.63 -10.53 12.25
N ALA A 26 -5.05 -10.00 13.39
CA ALA A 26 -5.47 -10.79 14.54
C ALA A 26 -6.69 -11.65 14.21
N LEU A 27 -7.73 -11.08 13.60
CA LEU A 27 -8.94 -11.81 13.19
C LEU A 27 -8.67 -12.90 12.15
N THR A 28 -7.64 -12.74 11.33
CA THR A 28 -7.28 -13.70 10.29
C THR A 28 -6.18 -14.68 10.70
N GLY A 29 -5.78 -14.65 11.98
CA GLY A 29 -4.73 -15.55 12.50
C GLY A 29 -3.37 -15.31 11.86
N GLY A 30 -2.96 -14.04 11.68
CA GLY A 30 -1.66 -13.67 11.14
C GLY A 30 -1.53 -13.84 9.61
N ARG A 31 -2.66 -13.88 8.88
CA ARG A 31 -2.69 -14.11 7.42
C ARG A 31 -2.98 -12.86 6.61
N PHE A 32 -3.13 -11.69 7.26
CA PHE A 32 -3.48 -10.45 6.58
C PHE A 32 -2.29 -9.81 5.87
N ILE A 33 -2.55 -9.27 4.67
CA ILE A 33 -1.62 -8.47 3.87
C ILE A 33 -2.25 -7.09 3.69
N LEU A 34 -1.52 -6.05 4.06
CA LEU A 34 -1.99 -4.67 3.91
C LEU A 34 -1.68 -4.16 2.51
N GLY A 35 -2.67 -4.15 1.64
CA GLY A 35 -2.59 -3.52 0.32
C GLY A 35 -2.98 -2.04 0.38
N LEU A 36 -2.11 -1.16 -0.08
CA LEU A 36 -2.23 0.29 -0.08
C LEU A 36 -2.13 0.87 -1.49
N GLY A 37 -2.78 1.99 -1.73
CA GLY A 37 -2.62 2.70 -3.01
C GLY A 37 -3.04 4.16 -2.93
N PRO A 38 -2.47 5.01 -3.81
CA PRO A 38 -2.78 6.44 -3.82
C PRO A 38 -4.16 6.76 -4.40
N SER A 39 -4.80 5.81 -5.12
CA SER A 39 -5.98 6.03 -5.95
C SER A 39 -5.73 7.00 -7.11
N GLY A 40 -6.77 7.38 -7.85
CA GLY A 40 -6.69 8.36 -8.94
C GLY A 40 -7.24 9.73 -8.53
N PRO A 41 -6.92 10.79 -9.28
CA PRO A 41 -7.38 12.15 -8.96
C PRO A 41 -8.91 12.26 -8.95
N GLN A 42 -9.62 11.52 -9.80
CA GLN A 42 -11.09 11.52 -9.83
C GLN A 42 -11.71 11.09 -8.49
N VAL A 43 -11.09 10.10 -7.83
CA VAL A 43 -11.55 9.62 -6.51
C VAL A 43 -11.05 10.55 -5.41
N VAL A 44 -9.78 10.94 -5.46
CA VAL A 44 -9.16 11.73 -4.38
C VAL A 44 -9.77 13.12 -4.29
N GLU A 45 -9.91 13.80 -5.41
CA GLU A 45 -10.46 15.16 -5.47
C GLU A 45 -11.99 15.16 -5.55
N GLY A 46 -12.57 14.27 -6.39
CA GLY A 46 -14.01 14.22 -6.64
C GLY A 46 -14.83 13.53 -5.56
N TRP A 47 -14.26 12.59 -4.82
CA TRP A 47 -14.98 11.84 -3.79
C TRP A 47 -14.52 12.14 -2.36
N TYR A 48 -13.20 12.24 -2.13
CA TYR A 48 -12.68 12.54 -0.79
C TYR A 48 -12.51 14.05 -0.52
N GLY A 49 -12.58 14.90 -1.56
CA GLY A 49 -12.49 16.35 -1.42
C GLY A 49 -11.13 16.84 -0.92
N VAL A 50 -10.06 16.12 -1.22
CA VAL A 50 -8.69 16.47 -0.81
C VAL A 50 -7.78 16.58 -2.03
N PRO A 51 -6.74 17.43 -1.99
CA PRO A 51 -5.81 17.57 -3.12
C PRO A 51 -5.10 16.26 -3.45
N TYR A 52 -5.00 15.91 -4.75
CA TYR A 52 -4.22 14.76 -5.20
C TYR A 52 -2.73 14.94 -4.93
N GLY A 53 -2.17 16.07 -5.33
CA GLY A 53 -0.82 16.51 -5.00
C GLY A 53 0.28 15.55 -5.47
N LYS A 54 1.18 15.20 -4.55
CA LYS A 54 2.31 14.28 -4.80
C LYS A 54 2.01 12.88 -4.25
N PRO A 55 1.25 12.03 -4.96
CA PRO A 55 0.72 10.78 -4.44
C PRO A 55 1.81 9.79 -4.00
N LEU A 56 2.93 9.71 -4.71
CA LEU A 56 4.01 8.79 -4.37
C LEU A 56 4.81 9.25 -3.14
N THR A 57 4.99 10.57 -2.95
CA THR A 57 5.59 11.10 -1.71
C THR A 57 4.69 10.79 -0.52
N ARG A 58 3.39 11.05 -0.66
CA ARG A 58 2.39 10.71 0.36
C ARG A 58 2.42 9.21 0.69
N LEU A 59 2.50 8.34 -0.31
CA LEU A 59 2.55 6.89 -0.11
C LEU A 59 3.81 6.45 0.67
N ARG A 60 4.99 7.02 0.35
CA ARG A 60 6.23 6.74 1.08
C ARG A 60 6.12 7.09 2.55
N GLU A 61 5.67 8.30 2.83
CA GLU A 61 5.48 8.78 4.20
C GLU A 61 4.45 7.93 4.95
N TYR A 62 3.35 7.60 4.28
CA TYR A 62 2.29 6.77 4.85
C TYR A 62 2.80 5.39 5.26
N VAL A 63 3.51 4.70 4.37
CA VAL A 63 4.08 3.37 4.66
C VAL A 63 5.11 3.46 5.78
N ALA A 64 5.95 4.50 5.79
CA ALA A 64 6.93 4.70 6.86
C ALA A 64 6.24 4.89 8.23
N ILE A 65 5.14 5.64 8.29
CA ILE A 65 4.35 5.81 9.52
C ILE A 65 3.72 4.49 9.95
N VAL A 66 3.09 3.75 9.02
CA VAL A 66 2.50 2.44 9.31
C VAL A 66 3.55 1.48 9.87
N ARG A 67 4.74 1.42 9.26
CA ARG A 67 5.86 0.60 9.77
C ARG A 67 6.27 0.99 11.18
N LYS A 68 6.36 2.29 11.49
CA LYS A 68 6.66 2.78 12.86
C LYS A 68 5.59 2.35 13.87
N VAL A 69 4.31 2.40 13.49
CA VAL A 69 3.22 1.94 14.36
C VAL A 69 3.30 0.43 14.60
N LEU A 70 3.57 -0.37 13.57
CA LEU A 70 3.73 -1.82 13.69
C LEU A 70 4.97 -2.20 14.53
N ALA A 71 6.08 -1.51 14.32
CA ALA A 71 7.31 -1.73 15.08
C ALA A 71 7.15 -1.42 16.58
N ARG A 72 6.34 -0.42 16.90
CA ARG A 72 5.99 -0.04 18.28
C ARG A 72 7.20 0.19 19.20
N GLU A 73 8.31 0.67 18.66
CA GLU A 73 9.56 0.87 19.42
C GLU A 73 9.46 2.10 20.31
N ALA A 74 8.92 3.20 19.78
CA ALA A 74 8.78 4.49 20.48
C ALA A 74 7.38 5.09 20.24
N PRO A 75 7.00 6.13 21.00
CA PRO A 75 5.87 6.97 20.63
C PRO A 75 6.04 7.53 19.20
N LEU A 76 4.93 7.54 18.45
CA LEU A 76 4.95 7.90 17.03
C LEU A 76 5.30 9.38 16.86
N THR A 77 6.38 9.64 16.14
CA THR A 77 6.75 10.95 15.61
C THR A 77 7.07 10.84 14.13
N PHE A 78 6.65 11.85 13.36
CA PHE A 78 6.95 11.93 11.93
C PHE A 78 6.94 13.39 11.47
N GLU A 79 7.93 13.77 10.69
CA GLU A 79 8.02 15.08 10.04
C GLU A 79 8.24 14.84 8.54
N GLY A 80 7.19 15.06 7.75
CA GLY A 80 7.18 14.88 6.31
C GLY A 80 6.50 16.05 5.59
N GLU A 81 6.38 15.93 4.28
CA GLU A 81 5.70 16.93 3.45
C GLU A 81 4.18 16.86 3.62
N HIS A 82 3.64 15.63 3.74
CA HIS A 82 2.19 15.37 3.86
C HIS A 82 1.73 15.07 5.28
N TYR A 83 2.63 14.58 6.13
CA TYR A 83 2.29 14.17 7.49
C TYR A 83 3.22 14.79 8.50
N GLN A 84 2.64 15.42 9.52
CA GLN A 84 3.33 15.93 10.71
C GLN A 84 2.66 15.29 11.94
N ILE A 85 3.42 14.50 12.70
CA ILE A 85 2.91 13.80 13.89
C ILE A 85 3.89 14.00 15.05
N PRO A 86 3.52 14.62 16.18
CA PRO A 86 2.25 15.32 16.41
C PRO A 86 2.07 16.53 15.51
N TYR A 87 0.81 16.88 15.23
CA TYR A 87 0.50 18.06 14.43
C TYR A 87 0.83 19.35 15.17
N LYS A 88 1.52 20.28 14.48
CA LYS A 88 1.95 21.57 15.04
C LYS A 88 1.56 22.77 14.15
N GLY A 89 0.80 22.49 13.08
CA GLY A 89 0.40 23.51 12.12
C GLY A 89 -0.73 24.43 12.60
N PRO A 90 -1.30 25.23 11.69
CA PRO A 90 -2.40 26.15 12.01
C PRO A 90 -3.59 25.41 12.65
N GLY A 91 -4.14 25.97 13.71
CA GLY A 91 -5.23 25.36 14.49
C GLY A 91 -4.80 24.30 15.52
N ALA A 92 -3.51 24.02 15.66
CA ALA A 92 -3.03 23.14 16.72
C ALA A 92 -3.27 23.74 18.10
N THR A 93 -3.72 22.91 19.06
CA THR A 93 -3.96 23.34 20.46
C THR A 93 -2.68 23.52 21.27
N GLY A 94 -1.54 23.04 20.78
CA GLY A 94 -0.27 22.97 21.53
C GLY A 94 -0.21 21.83 22.57
N LEU A 95 -1.28 21.06 22.75
CA LEU A 95 -1.37 19.99 23.74
C LEU A 95 -0.98 18.61 23.18
N ALA A 96 -0.67 18.51 21.88
CA ALA A 96 -0.36 17.26 21.23
C ALA A 96 0.93 16.63 21.78
N LYS A 97 0.84 15.36 22.14
CA LYS A 97 1.98 14.55 22.58
C LYS A 97 2.12 13.33 21.67
N PRO A 98 3.36 12.86 21.40
CA PRO A 98 3.56 11.59 20.71
C PRO A 98 2.90 10.44 21.47
N LEU A 99 2.12 9.62 20.76
CA LEU A 99 1.42 8.49 21.34
C LEU A 99 1.99 7.18 20.79
N LYS A 100 1.88 6.12 21.58
CA LYS A 100 2.24 4.75 21.19
C LYS A 100 0.96 3.95 21.03
N CYS A 101 0.84 3.18 19.95
CA CYS A 101 -0.29 2.29 19.75
C CYS A 101 -0.38 1.27 20.89
N ILE A 102 -1.56 1.11 21.47
CA ILE A 102 -1.79 0.12 22.54
C ILE A 102 -1.92 -1.31 21.98
N GLN A 103 -2.35 -1.44 20.71
CA GLN A 103 -2.44 -2.74 20.05
C GLN A 103 -1.05 -3.27 19.70
N HIS A 104 -0.90 -4.59 19.77
CA HIS A 104 0.31 -5.30 19.39
C HIS A 104 0.07 -6.03 18.06
N GLY A 105 0.73 -5.56 17.00
CA GLY A 105 0.71 -6.18 15.68
C GLY A 105 2.01 -6.90 15.37
N ARG A 106 2.00 -7.69 14.29
CA ARG A 106 3.21 -8.30 13.76
C ARG A 106 4.06 -7.23 13.06
N ARG A 107 5.34 -7.16 13.43
CA ARG A 107 6.30 -6.22 12.81
C ARG A 107 6.55 -6.54 11.33
N ASP A 108 6.49 -7.83 10.99
CA ASP A 108 6.73 -8.39 9.67
C ASP A 108 5.47 -8.47 8.79
N MET A 109 4.36 -7.83 9.20
CA MET A 109 3.16 -7.73 8.37
C MET A 109 3.52 -7.20 6.99
N LYS A 110 3.16 -7.96 5.96
CA LYS A 110 3.43 -7.59 4.58
C LYS A 110 2.60 -6.38 4.16
N ILE A 111 3.26 -5.42 3.51
CA ILE A 111 2.64 -4.24 2.92
C ILE A 111 2.87 -4.29 1.42
N TYR A 112 1.78 -4.38 0.65
CA TYR A 112 1.81 -4.30 -0.81
C TYR A 112 1.31 -2.94 -1.26
N THR A 113 1.81 -2.43 -2.37
CA THR A 113 1.35 -1.16 -2.91
C THR A 113 0.86 -1.32 -4.34
N ALA A 114 -0.29 -0.72 -4.65
CA ALA A 114 -0.81 -0.71 -6.01
C ALA A 114 -0.01 0.25 -6.89
N ALA A 115 0.34 -0.21 -8.08
CA ALA A 115 1.11 0.57 -9.04
C ALA A 115 0.82 0.15 -10.49
N ILE A 116 0.76 1.16 -11.38
CA ILE A 116 0.61 0.97 -12.82
C ILE A 116 1.80 1.60 -13.57
N SER A 117 2.25 2.78 -13.12
CA SER A 117 3.31 3.52 -13.79
C SER A 117 4.71 3.06 -13.37
N PRO A 118 5.74 3.26 -14.21
CA PRO A 118 7.14 2.98 -13.86
C PRO A 118 7.59 3.62 -12.53
N ALA A 119 7.15 4.86 -12.26
CA ALA A 119 7.46 5.54 -11.00
C ALA A 119 6.73 4.91 -9.81
N GLY A 120 5.48 4.47 -10.00
CA GLY A 120 4.71 3.73 -8.99
C GLY A 120 5.33 2.37 -8.67
N LEU A 121 5.75 1.62 -9.70
CA LEU A 121 6.44 0.34 -9.55
C LEU A 121 7.78 0.49 -8.79
N ALA A 122 8.54 1.55 -9.11
CA ALA A 122 9.76 1.86 -8.35
C ALA A 122 9.44 2.22 -6.88
N CYS A 123 8.37 2.98 -6.64
CA CYS A 123 7.92 3.26 -5.28
C CYS A 123 7.53 1.97 -4.54
N ALA A 124 6.85 1.02 -5.21
CA ALA A 124 6.51 -0.27 -4.63
C ALA A 124 7.76 -1.05 -4.17
N GLY A 125 8.78 -1.15 -5.02
CA GLY A 125 10.05 -1.77 -4.67
C GLY A 125 10.76 -1.07 -3.50
N GLU A 126 10.67 0.26 -3.45
CA GLU A 126 11.29 1.07 -2.40
C GLU A 126 10.65 0.82 -1.02
N VAL A 127 9.33 0.86 -0.90
CA VAL A 127 8.64 0.87 0.41
C VAL A 127 7.87 -0.40 0.74
N GLY A 128 7.50 -1.19 -0.27
CA GLY A 128 6.65 -2.38 -0.12
C GLY A 128 7.42 -3.69 0.07
N ASP A 129 6.66 -4.73 0.36
CA ASP A 129 7.06 -6.14 0.33
C ASP A 129 6.42 -6.86 -0.86
N GLY A 130 5.67 -6.15 -1.68
CA GLY A 130 5.03 -6.61 -2.90
C GLY A 130 4.32 -5.49 -3.63
N VAL A 131 3.89 -5.78 -4.85
CA VAL A 131 3.15 -4.88 -5.72
C VAL A 131 1.84 -5.51 -6.18
N LEU A 132 0.81 -4.68 -6.30
CA LEU A 132 -0.51 -5.00 -6.84
C LEU A 132 -0.67 -4.28 -8.18
N PRO A 133 -0.17 -4.83 -9.29
CA PRO A 133 -0.43 -4.28 -10.61
C PRO A 133 -1.87 -4.56 -11.02
N LEU A 134 -2.51 -3.63 -11.76
CA LEU A 134 -3.87 -3.83 -12.25
C LEU A 134 -3.92 -4.92 -13.33
N PHE A 135 -2.92 -4.90 -14.22
CA PHE A 135 -2.75 -5.88 -15.29
C PHE A 135 -1.35 -6.49 -15.22
N LEU A 136 -1.25 -7.77 -15.53
CA LEU A 136 0.00 -8.47 -15.68
C LEU A 136 -0.12 -9.43 -16.88
N ASP A 137 0.81 -9.30 -17.80
CA ASP A 137 1.13 -10.35 -18.77
C ASP A 137 2.28 -11.19 -18.19
N PRO A 138 2.06 -12.48 -17.87
CA PRO A 138 3.09 -13.33 -17.27
C PRO A 138 4.32 -13.52 -18.16
N GLU A 139 4.20 -13.26 -19.46
CA GLU A 139 5.31 -13.35 -20.43
C GLU A 139 6.09 -12.03 -20.56
N ARG A 140 5.65 -10.97 -19.87
CA ARG A 140 6.18 -9.62 -19.97
C ARG A 140 6.63 -9.09 -18.60
N ASP A 141 7.46 -9.82 -17.91
CA ASP A 141 8.09 -9.40 -16.65
C ASP A 141 8.99 -8.15 -16.81
N ASP A 142 9.49 -7.93 -18.04
CA ASP A 142 10.22 -6.72 -18.44
C ASP A 142 9.46 -5.41 -18.18
N LEU A 143 8.14 -5.44 -18.11
CA LEU A 143 7.30 -4.27 -17.83
C LEU A 143 7.26 -3.90 -16.33
N ILE A 144 7.54 -4.81 -15.44
CA ILE A 144 7.42 -4.62 -13.98
C ILE A 144 8.77 -4.71 -13.28
N GLU A 145 9.48 -5.81 -13.47
CA GLU A 145 10.69 -6.13 -12.72
C GLU A 145 11.77 -5.03 -12.73
N PRO A 146 12.17 -4.44 -13.87
CA PRO A 146 13.24 -3.44 -13.88
C PRO A 146 12.91 -2.23 -13.01
N HIS A 147 11.65 -1.83 -12.99
CA HIS A 147 11.19 -0.68 -12.21
C HIS A 147 11.16 -0.99 -10.71
N VAL A 148 10.65 -2.17 -10.33
CA VAL A 148 10.65 -2.62 -8.94
C VAL A 148 12.08 -2.76 -8.42
N LYS A 149 12.97 -3.41 -9.17
CA LYS A 149 14.42 -3.54 -8.84
C LYS A 149 15.08 -2.17 -8.62
N LYS A 150 14.77 -1.20 -9.48
CA LYS A 150 15.24 0.19 -9.31
C LYS A 150 14.82 0.79 -7.97
N GLY A 151 13.59 0.52 -7.53
CA GLY A 151 13.08 0.96 -6.23
C GLY A 151 13.77 0.27 -5.07
N MET A 152 13.94 -1.05 -5.15
CA MET A 152 14.67 -1.83 -4.15
C MET A 152 16.08 -1.30 -3.93
N LEU A 153 16.83 -1.08 -5.03
CA LEU A 153 18.20 -0.53 -4.97
C LEU A 153 18.24 0.85 -4.31
N ARG A 154 17.26 1.74 -4.58
CA ARG A 154 17.16 3.04 -3.92
C ARG A 154 16.99 2.94 -2.41
N ALA A 155 16.31 1.89 -1.96
CA ALA A 155 16.08 1.60 -0.54
C ALA A 155 17.22 0.78 0.10
N GLY A 156 18.29 0.48 -0.63
CA GLY A 156 19.37 -0.38 -0.15
C GLY A 156 18.96 -1.85 0.05
N LYS A 157 17.87 -2.29 -0.59
CA LYS A 157 17.40 -3.66 -0.53
C LYS A 157 18.08 -4.51 -1.63
N PRO A 158 18.24 -5.83 -1.43
CA PRO A 158 18.60 -6.74 -2.50
C PRO A 158 17.62 -6.63 -3.67
N ALA A 159 18.12 -6.56 -4.90
CA ALA A 159 17.30 -6.46 -6.10
C ALA A 159 16.85 -7.85 -6.60
N ASP A 160 16.30 -8.65 -5.71
CA ASP A 160 15.77 -9.98 -6.02
C ASP A 160 14.31 -10.11 -5.55
N PHE A 161 13.59 -11.06 -6.13
CA PHE A 161 12.18 -11.29 -5.84
C PHE A 161 11.93 -12.44 -4.85
N SER A 162 12.95 -12.97 -4.18
CA SER A 162 12.79 -14.07 -3.22
C SER A 162 11.86 -13.74 -2.04
N ALA A 163 11.79 -12.45 -1.68
CA ALA A 163 10.95 -11.94 -0.59
C ALA A 163 9.94 -10.87 -1.03
N PHE A 164 9.80 -10.63 -2.35
CA PHE A 164 8.91 -9.61 -2.89
C PHE A 164 7.87 -10.24 -3.82
N ASP A 165 6.59 -10.02 -3.52
CA ASP A 165 5.49 -10.61 -4.28
C ASP A 165 4.99 -9.66 -5.38
N ILE A 166 4.72 -10.20 -6.58
CA ILE A 166 3.94 -9.53 -7.62
C ILE A 166 2.56 -10.21 -7.62
N ALA A 167 1.52 -9.50 -7.20
CA ALA A 167 0.18 -10.04 -7.00
C ALA A 167 -0.85 -9.27 -7.86
N PRO A 168 -1.03 -9.67 -9.14
CA PRO A 168 -1.97 -9.01 -10.05
C PRO A 168 -3.42 -9.28 -9.67
N PHE A 169 -4.31 -8.42 -10.15
CA PHE A 169 -5.74 -8.70 -10.18
C PHE A 169 -6.02 -9.70 -11.32
N VAL A 170 -6.62 -10.84 -10.97
CA VAL A 170 -6.97 -11.88 -11.93
C VAL A 170 -8.48 -12.13 -11.89
N PRO A 171 -9.24 -11.78 -12.96
CA PRO A 171 -10.64 -12.15 -13.06
C PRO A 171 -10.77 -13.68 -13.24
N VAL A 172 -11.66 -14.30 -12.48
CA VAL A 172 -11.89 -15.75 -12.50
C VAL A 172 -13.34 -16.05 -12.81
N HIS A 173 -13.58 -16.87 -13.82
CA HIS A 173 -14.89 -17.43 -14.15
C HIS A 173 -14.81 -18.95 -14.10
N VAL A 174 -15.79 -19.57 -13.44
CA VAL A 174 -15.85 -21.03 -13.27
C VAL A 174 -17.07 -21.56 -13.99
N GLY A 175 -16.89 -22.59 -14.81
CA GLY A 175 -17.98 -23.26 -15.55
C GLY A 175 -17.43 -24.37 -16.44
N ASP A 176 -18.33 -25.21 -16.95
CA ASP A 176 -17.97 -26.36 -17.81
C ASP A 176 -17.68 -25.94 -19.27
N ASP A 177 -18.25 -24.80 -19.71
CA ASP A 177 -18.00 -24.23 -21.04
C ASP A 177 -16.92 -23.15 -20.98
N LEU A 178 -15.74 -23.50 -21.50
CA LEU A 178 -14.59 -22.59 -21.53
C LEU A 178 -14.83 -21.33 -22.39
N ALA A 179 -15.59 -21.45 -23.49
CA ALA A 179 -15.91 -20.31 -24.37
C ALA A 179 -16.82 -19.30 -23.64
N ALA A 180 -17.85 -19.80 -22.97
CA ALA A 180 -18.74 -18.99 -22.12
C ALA A 180 -18.00 -18.34 -20.95
N CYS A 181 -17.04 -19.03 -20.32
CA CYS A 181 -16.22 -18.45 -19.25
C CYS A 181 -15.27 -17.34 -19.73
N ARG A 182 -14.77 -17.41 -20.95
CA ARG A 182 -13.87 -16.39 -21.53
C ARG A 182 -14.58 -15.12 -21.97
N GLN A 183 -15.85 -15.21 -22.35
CA GLN A 183 -16.57 -14.07 -22.91
C GLN A 183 -16.66 -12.85 -21.94
N PRO A 184 -17.06 -13.00 -20.66
CA PRO A 184 -17.10 -11.89 -19.73
C PRO A 184 -15.73 -11.22 -19.49
N VAL A 185 -14.65 -12.00 -19.55
CA VAL A 185 -13.28 -11.45 -19.41
C VAL A 185 -12.91 -10.58 -20.59
N LYS A 186 -13.28 -11.01 -21.83
CA LYS A 186 -13.04 -10.22 -23.05
C LYS A 186 -13.84 -8.92 -23.08
N GLU A 187 -15.04 -8.92 -22.53
CA GLU A 187 -15.89 -7.73 -22.46
C GLU A 187 -15.42 -6.73 -21.39
N TRP A 188 -14.68 -7.22 -20.40
CA TRP A 188 -14.13 -6.37 -19.33
C TRP A 188 -12.80 -5.72 -19.72
N LEU A 189 -12.01 -6.31 -20.59
CA LEU A 189 -10.73 -5.79 -21.09
C LEU A 189 -10.92 -4.72 -22.17
#